data_33bb92b1d38ed9a9502b1b2c8b695dda
#
_entry.id   33bb92b1d38ed9a9502b1b2c8b695dda
#
_cell.length_a   1.000
_cell.length_b   1.000
_cell.length_c   1.000
_cell.angle_alpha   90.00
_cell.angle_beta   90.00
_cell.angle_gamma   90.00
#
_symmetry.space_group_name_H-M   'P 1'
#
loop_
_entity.id
_entity.type
_entity.pdbx_description
1 polymer ?
#
loop_
_entity_poly.entity_id
_entity_poly.type
_entity_poly.pdbx_seq_one_letter_code
_entity_poly.pdbx_strand_id
1 'polypeptide(L)'
;MSNELKMWQRVAYLPLGGLLWLLSQLPLEALYLVADFIAMIAHRVVKYRLRVVRHNIRDSFPQKSEEELRRIESQFYHHLANVFVETIKVPGMSAEQMKRRMRFEDAELIDRLFDEGKSIIIYTSHFANWEWIPSIALWCRHKEAVYAHVYKPLSNKWFDRYFLKIRGVYNFSIPMNRVLRQMVEWRKDGVQSIVGFLSDQRPRRSTSTVDVDFMGRPTKFIAGTEEIARKFGLAVLFFDTRCDKRGHYVSTIRLVAEDASALEFGEVPRRYAAMLEQSIQATPGAYLWSHNRWSLKKNELK
;
A
#
# COMPACT_ATOMS: atom_id res chain seq x y z
N MET A 1 11.67 22.46 9.67
CA MET A 1 12.94 22.25 8.89
C MET A 1 12.56 22.24 7.43
N SER A 2 13.11 23.15 6.62
CA SER A 2 12.78 23.29 5.20
C SER A 2 13.12 22.01 4.44
N ASN A 3 12.12 21.47 3.75
CA ASN A 3 12.26 20.25 2.93
C ASN A 3 12.94 20.56 1.58
N GLU A 4 13.76 21.62 1.52
CA GLU A 4 14.38 22.07 0.28
C GLU A 4 15.67 21.31 -0.02
N LEU A 5 15.76 20.84 -1.28
CA LEU A 5 17.01 20.30 -1.82
C LEU A 5 17.98 21.44 -2.06
N LYS A 6 19.24 21.26 -1.65
CA LYS A 6 20.32 22.16 -2.03
C LYS A 6 20.47 22.16 -3.56
N MET A 7 20.92 23.26 -4.15
CA MET A 7 21.04 23.40 -5.61
C MET A 7 21.89 22.28 -6.24
N TRP A 8 23.03 21.95 -5.63
CA TRP A 8 23.88 20.86 -6.12
C TRP A 8 23.18 19.49 -6.11
N GLN A 9 22.29 19.21 -5.13
CA GLN A 9 21.50 17.98 -5.10
C GLN A 9 20.48 17.95 -6.25
N ARG A 10 19.85 19.09 -6.56
CA ARG A 10 18.93 19.20 -7.71
C ARG A 10 19.66 18.86 -9.00
N VAL A 11 20.83 19.43 -9.22
CA VAL A 11 21.64 19.17 -10.42
C VAL A 11 22.13 17.71 -10.48
N ALA A 12 22.63 17.17 -9.38
CA ALA A 12 23.12 15.77 -9.33
C ALA A 12 22.04 14.73 -9.65
N TYR A 13 20.77 15.00 -9.36
CA TYR A 13 19.67 14.07 -9.63
C TYR A 13 18.97 14.32 -10.98
N LEU A 14 19.35 15.35 -11.76
CA LEU A 14 18.77 15.61 -13.08
C LEU A 14 18.86 14.42 -14.04
N PRO A 15 20.01 13.74 -14.19
CA PRO A 15 20.08 12.58 -15.08
C PRO A 15 19.14 11.44 -14.67
N LEU A 16 19.06 11.16 -13.37
CA LEU A 16 18.16 10.13 -12.85
C LEU A 16 16.69 10.52 -13.06
N GLY A 17 16.34 11.78 -12.80
CA GLY A 17 14.99 12.29 -13.03
C GLY A 17 14.60 12.22 -14.51
N GLY A 18 15.51 12.57 -15.41
CA GLY A 18 15.35 12.46 -16.85
C GLY A 18 15.16 11.00 -17.31
N LEU A 19 15.97 10.08 -16.78
CA LEU A 19 15.84 8.65 -17.07
C LEU A 19 14.49 8.10 -16.61
N LEU A 20 14.08 8.40 -15.36
CA LEU A 20 12.78 7.94 -14.85
C LEU A 20 11.61 8.53 -15.61
N TRP A 21 11.73 9.78 -16.07
CA TRP A 21 10.73 10.40 -16.93
C TRP A 21 10.66 9.69 -18.30
N LEU A 22 11.81 9.44 -18.94
CA LEU A 22 11.86 8.70 -20.20
C LEU A 22 11.26 7.30 -20.07
N LEU A 23 11.61 6.57 -18.99
CA LEU A 23 11.02 5.26 -18.70
C LEU A 23 9.50 5.38 -18.53
N SER A 24 8.98 6.42 -17.88
CA SER A 24 7.54 6.61 -17.72
C SER A 24 6.79 6.81 -19.05
N GLN A 25 7.46 7.21 -20.13
CA GLN A 25 6.84 7.36 -21.46
C GLN A 25 6.75 6.04 -22.22
N LEU A 26 7.57 5.03 -21.89
CA LEU A 26 7.55 3.74 -22.56
C LEU A 26 6.22 2.99 -22.37
N PRO A 27 5.81 2.16 -23.34
CA PRO A 27 4.71 1.21 -23.13
C PRO A 27 5.01 0.28 -21.94
N LEU A 28 3.96 -0.14 -21.22
CA LEU A 28 4.15 -1.06 -20.07
C LEU A 28 4.77 -2.39 -20.49
N GLU A 29 4.48 -2.85 -21.68
CA GLU A 29 5.03 -4.08 -22.26
C GLU A 29 6.56 -4.02 -22.33
N ALA A 30 7.13 -2.88 -22.73
CA ALA A 30 8.58 -2.66 -22.72
C ALA A 30 9.13 -2.56 -21.29
N LEU A 31 8.42 -1.90 -20.38
CA LEU A 31 8.80 -1.82 -18.98
C LEU A 31 8.78 -3.19 -18.28
N TYR A 32 7.93 -4.10 -18.72
CA TYR A 32 7.89 -5.46 -18.18
C TYR A 32 9.11 -6.31 -18.54
N LEU A 33 9.76 -6.05 -19.69
CA LEU A 33 11.06 -6.68 -19.97
C LEU A 33 12.12 -6.21 -18.97
N VAL A 34 12.09 -4.91 -18.63
CA VAL A 34 12.96 -4.36 -17.57
C VAL A 34 12.61 -4.97 -16.20
N ALA A 35 11.33 -5.11 -15.89
CA ALA A 35 10.88 -5.74 -14.64
C ALA A 35 11.33 -7.19 -14.51
N ASP A 36 11.24 -7.99 -15.59
CA ASP A 36 11.69 -9.39 -15.58
C ASP A 36 13.21 -9.48 -15.37
N PHE A 37 13.98 -8.58 -15.98
CA PHE A 37 15.43 -8.47 -15.72
C PHE A 37 15.72 -8.07 -14.28
N ILE A 38 15.03 -7.08 -13.73
CA ILE A 38 15.16 -6.66 -12.31
C ILE A 38 14.81 -7.82 -11.38
N ALA A 39 13.72 -8.55 -11.65
CA ALA A 39 13.30 -9.70 -10.87
C ALA A 39 14.38 -10.79 -10.84
N MET A 40 14.95 -11.12 -12.00
CA MET A 40 16.03 -12.09 -12.13
C MET A 40 17.26 -11.67 -11.33
N ILE A 41 17.71 -10.42 -11.45
CA ILE A 41 18.86 -9.89 -10.71
C ILE A 41 18.57 -9.87 -9.20
N ALA A 42 17.42 -9.35 -8.78
CA ALA A 42 17.04 -9.26 -7.36
C ALA A 42 16.93 -10.64 -6.70
N HIS A 43 16.39 -11.62 -7.42
CA HIS A 43 16.17 -12.97 -6.89
C HIS A 43 17.43 -13.83 -6.92
N ARG A 44 18.11 -13.91 -8.08
CA ARG A 44 19.17 -14.91 -8.31
C ARG A 44 20.57 -14.38 -8.05
N VAL A 45 20.84 -13.10 -8.34
CA VAL A 45 22.16 -12.49 -8.23
C VAL A 45 22.34 -11.81 -6.88
N VAL A 46 21.55 -10.78 -6.62
CA VAL A 46 21.62 -9.96 -5.37
C VAL A 46 21.02 -10.70 -4.18
N LYS A 47 20.07 -11.62 -4.43
CA LYS A 47 19.33 -12.37 -3.40
C LYS A 47 18.68 -11.43 -2.37
N TYR A 48 18.05 -10.36 -2.89
CA TYR A 48 17.49 -9.28 -2.09
C TYR A 48 16.54 -9.80 -1.02
N ARG A 49 16.95 -9.73 0.24
CA ARG A 49 16.21 -10.20 1.42
C ARG A 49 15.72 -11.65 1.34
N LEU A 50 16.38 -12.50 0.56
CA LEU A 50 15.96 -13.86 0.24
C LEU A 50 15.64 -14.69 1.49
N ARG A 51 16.46 -14.58 2.55
CA ARG A 51 16.22 -15.29 3.83
C ARG A 51 14.91 -14.87 4.48
N VAL A 52 14.63 -13.55 4.51
CA VAL A 52 13.38 -13.01 5.07
C VAL A 52 12.18 -13.49 4.26
N VAL A 53 12.26 -13.44 2.93
CA VAL A 53 11.22 -13.90 2.03
C VAL A 53 10.90 -15.38 2.26
N ARG A 54 11.93 -16.24 2.28
CA ARG A 54 11.76 -17.69 2.49
C ARG A 54 11.18 -18.03 3.86
N HIS A 55 11.70 -17.40 4.91
CA HIS A 55 11.17 -17.57 6.26
C HIS A 55 9.70 -17.17 6.34
N ASN A 56 9.36 -15.99 5.86
CA ASN A 56 7.98 -15.51 5.88
C ASN A 56 7.03 -16.43 5.11
N ILE A 57 7.41 -16.85 3.90
CA ILE A 57 6.59 -17.76 3.06
C ILE A 57 6.44 -19.12 3.73
N ARG A 58 7.54 -19.76 4.14
CA ARG A 58 7.52 -21.10 4.75
C ARG A 58 6.65 -21.15 5.98
N ASP A 59 6.80 -20.21 6.88
CA ASP A 59 6.05 -20.17 8.13
C ASP A 59 4.58 -19.78 7.93
N SER A 60 4.25 -19.08 6.82
CA SER A 60 2.88 -18.73 6.49
C SER A 60 2.13 -19.85 5.75
N PHE A 61 2.86 -20.79 5.17
CA PHE A 61 2.28 -21.92 4.40
C PHE A 61 2.96 -23.25 4.75
N PRO A 62 2.89 -23.69 6.04
CA PRO A 62 3.58 -24.87 6.50
C PRO A 62 3.09 -26.17 5.82
N GLN A 63 1.89 -26.14 5.23
CA GLN A 63 1.28 -27.28 4.53
C GLN A 63 1.73 -27.42 3.07
N LYS A 64 2.43 -26.40 2.50
CA LYS A 64 2.84 -26.42 1.10
C LYS A 64 4.17 -27.13 0.89
N SER A 65 4.31 -27.78 -0.25
CA SER A 65 5.55 -28.42 -0.67
C SER A 65 6.67 -27.40 -0.94
N GLU A 66 7.92 -27.83 -0.87
CA GLU A 66 9.08 -26.96 -1.18
C GLU A 66 9.03 -26.42 -2.62
N GLU A 67 8.41 -27.13 -3.55
CA GLU A 67 8.23 -26.66 -4.93
C GLU A 67 7.21 -25.52 -4.98
N GLU A 68 6.07 -25.64 -4.29
CA GLU A 68 5.06 -24.58 -4.19
C GLU A 68 5.63 -23.33 -3.50
N LEU A 69 6.39 -23.50 -2.41
CA LEU A 69 7.05 -22.39 -1.71
C LEU A 69 8.04 -21.66 -2.62
N ARG A 70 8.83 -22.39 -3.43
CA ARG A 70 9.74 -21.80 -4.43
C ARG A 70 8.98 -21.08 -5.55
N ARG A 71 7.82 -21.56 -5.95
CA ARG A 71 6.97 -20.89 -6.93
C ARG A 71 6.43 -19.58 -6.38
N ILE A 72 5.94 -19.55 -5.14
CA ILE A 72 5.50 -18.33 -4.46
C ILE A 72 6.67 -17.33 -4.35
N GLU A 73 7.87 -17.78 -3.96
CA GLU A 73 9.09 -16.96 -3.91
C GLU A 73 9.38 -16.30 -5.27
N SER A 74 9.38 -17.08 -6.34
CA SER A 74 9.62 -16.57 -7.70
C SER A 74 8.55 -15.56 -8.13
N GLN A 75 7.28 -15.87 -7.91
CA GLN A 75 6.16 -14.99 -8.20
C GLN A 75 6.28 -13.65 -7.46
N PHE A 76 6.68 -13.69 -6.18
CA PHE A 76 6.90 -12.50 -5.37
C PHE A 76 7.96 -11.56 -6.00
N TYR A 77 9.12 -12.06 -6.43
CA TYR A 77 10.14 -11.20 -7.02
C TYR A 77 9.69 -10.60 -8.36
N HIS A 78 9.00 -11.36 -9.20
CA HIS A 78 8.41 -10.83 -10.42
C HIS A 78 7.34 -9.77 -10.13
N HIS A 79 6.46 -10.04 -9.16
CA HIS A 79 5.43 -9.09 -8.75
C HIS A 79 6.03 -7.79 -8.20
N LEU A 80 7.02 -7.88 -7.29
CA LEU A 80 7.71 -6.72 -6.73
C LEU A 80 8.36 -5.84 -7.81
N ALA A 81 9.00 -6.46 -8.81
CA ALA A 81 9.58 -5.75 -9.94
C ALA A 81 8.52 -5.11 -10.84
N ASN A 82 7.37 -5.79 -11.05
CA ASN A 82 6.24 -5.21 -11.78
C ASN A 82 5.71 -3.95 -11.08
N VAL A 83 5.41 -4.02 -9.76
CA VAL A 83 4.96 -2.86 -8.98
C VAL A 83 5.96 -1.71 -9.07
N PHE A 84 7.26 -2.00 -9.07
CA PHE A 84 8.30 -0.96 -9.20
C PHE A 84 8.22 -0.23 -10.54
N VAL A 85 8.17 -0.93 -11.67
CA VAL A 85 8.09 -0.28 -12.99
C VAL A 85 6.72 0.36 -13.24
N GLU A 86 5.66 -0.22 -12.71
CA GLU A 86 4.30 0.33 -12.75
C GLU A 86 4.18 1.65 -11.95
N THR A 87 4.91 1.77 -10.84
CA THR A 87 5.02 3.03 -10.08
C THR A 87 5.74 4.09 -10.90
N ILE A 88 6.85 3.73 -11.56
CA ILE A 88 7.57 4.65 -12.45
C ILE A 88 6.68 5.10 -13.62
N LYS A 89 5.80 4.24 -14.09
CA LYS A 89 4.90 4.53 -15.23
C LYS A 89 3.82 5.58 -14.91
N VAL A 90 3.42 5.76 -13.65
CA VAL A 90 2.29 6.63 -13.25
C VAL A 90 2.34 8.04 -13.89
N PRO A 91 3.47 8.78 -13.90
CA PRO A 91 3.52 10.10 -14.51
C PRO A 91 3.26 10.13 -16.02
N GLY A 92 3.45 9.00 -16.69
CA GLY A 92 3.21 8.84 -18.14
C GLY A 92 1.87 8.18 -18.49
N MET A 93 0.94 8.07 -17.51
CA MET A 93 -0.39 7.49 -17.72
C MET A 93 -1.48 8.56 -17.70
N SER A 94 -2.41 8.46 -18.65
CA SER A 94 -3.65 9.25 -18.58
C SER A 94 -4.63 8.66 -17.57
N ALA A 95 -5.63 9.46 -17.15
CA ALA A 95 -6.69 9.00 -16.26
C ALA A 95 -7.47 7.80 -16.85
N GLU A 96 -7.72 7.81 -18.18
CA GLU A 96 -8.39 6.73 -18.90
C GLU A 96 -7.56 5.46 -18.93
N GLN A 97 -6.23 5.60 -19.11
CA GLN A 97 -5.32 4.45 -19.03
C GLN A 97 -5.30 3.87 -17.62
N MET A 98 -5.25 4.72 -16.58
CA MET A 98 -5.33 4.28 -15.19
C MET A 98 -6.65 3.55 -14.91
N LYS A 99 -7.80 4.12 -15.30
CA LYS A 99 -9.11 3.49 -15.13
C LYS A 99 -9.23 2.12 -15.79
N ARG A 100 -8.62 1.93 -16.98
CA ARG A 100 -8.62 0.61 -17.65
C ARG A 100 -7.76 -0.42 -16.92
N ARG A 101 -6.73 0.01 -16.19
CA ARG A 101 -5.75 -0.87 -15.56
C ARG A 101 -5.99 -1.10 -14.06
N MET A 102 -6.59 -0.13 -13.39
CA MET A 102 -6.98 -0.23 -11.98
C MET A 102 -8.49 0.03 -11.88
N ARG A 103 -9.26 -1.02 -11.70
CA ARG A 103 -10.72 -0.98 -11.55
C ARG A 103 -11.08 -1.11 -10.07
N PHE A 104 -12.17 -0.44 -9.69
CA PHE A 104 -12.74 -0.56 -8.36
C PHE A 104 -14.15 -1.10 -8.49
N GLU A 105 -14.41 -2.24 -7.83
CA GLU A 105 -15.72 -2.84 -7.66
C GLU A 105 -16.33 -2.31 -6.36
N ASP A 106 -17.65 -2.10 -6.33
CA ASP A 106 -18.40 -1.57 -5.18
C ASP A 106 -17.97 -0.15 -4.75
N ALA A 107 -17.50 0.68 -5.70
CA ALA A 107 -17.09 2.08 -5.42
C ALA A 107 -18.29 2.94 -4.94
N GLU A 108 -19.51 2.55 -5.28
CA GLU A 108 -20.77 3.16 -4.83
C GLU A 108 -20.90 3.16 -3.29
N LEU A 109 -20.26 2.23 -2.62
CA LEU A 109 -20.20 2.20 -1.16
C LEU A 109 -19.53 3.46 -0.58
N ILE A 110 -18.48 3.96 -1.23
CA ILE A 110 -17.82 5.21 -0.84
C ILE A 110 -18.77 6.40 -1.03
N ASP A 111 -19.41 6.45 -2.20
CA ASP A 111 -20.37 7.53 -2.51
C ASP A 111 -21.56 7.54 -1.53
N ARG A 112 -22.09 6.35 -1.18
CA ARG A 112 -23.14 6.22 -0.16
C ARG A 112 -22.70 6.76 1.20
N LEU A 113 -21.51 6.39 1.65
CA LEU A 113 -20.99 6.85 2.94
C LEU A 113 -20.77 8.37 2.95
N PHE A 114 -20.34 8.96 1.85
CA PHE A 114 -20.24 10.41 1.71
C PHE A 114 -21.62 11.07 1.67
N ASP A 115 -22.62 10.51 0.97
CA ASP A 115 -24.01 10.98 0.99
C ASP A 115 -24.59 10.99 2.42
N GLU A 116 -24.19 10.04 3.26
CA GLU A 116 -24.53 9.97 4.69
C GLU A 116 -23.71 10.94 5.59
N GLY A 117 -22.88 11.78 5.02
CA GLY A 117 -22.05 12.74 5.77
C GLY A 117 -20.82 12.14 6.45
N LYS A 118 -20.48 10.87 6.19
CA LYS A 118 -19.37 10.18 6.83
C LYS A 118 -18.03 10.49 6.16
N SER A 119 -16.96 10.57 6.95
CA SER A 119 -15.58 10.44 6.47
C SER A 119 -15.11 9.00 6.65
N ILE A 120 -14.10 8.59 5.87
CA ILE A 120 -13.77 7.18 5.66
C ILE A 120 -12.29 6.94 5.93
N ILE A 121 -11.97 5.85 6.63
CA ILE A 121 -10.62 5.27 6.67
C ILE A 121 -10.57 4.05 5.77
N ILE A 122 -9.54 3.97 4.92
CA ILE A 122 -9.23 2.78 4.15
C ILE A 122 -8.08 2.05 4.84
N TYR A 123 -8.32 0.79 5.20
CA TYR A 123 -7.26 -0.16 5.44
C TYR A 123 -6.83 -0.77 4.11
N THR A 124 -5.54 -0.72 3.84
CA THR A 124 -4.93 -1.38 2.70
C THR A 124 -3.59 -2.01 3.11
N SER A 125 -2.99 -2.76 2.22
CA SER A 125 -1.77 -3.52 2.49
C SER A 125 -0.79 -3.41 1.33
N HIS A 126 0.46 -3.80 1.59
CA HIS A 126 1.46 -3.98 0.53
C HIS A 126 1.18 -5.29 -0.24
N PHE A 127 -0.01 -5.36 -0.82
CA PHE A 127 -0.51 -6.48 -1.60
C PHE A 127 -0.96 -6.01 -2.98
N ALA A 128 -0.73 -6.79 -4.02
CA ALA A 128 -0.99 -6.42 -5.40
C ALA A 128 -0.36 -5.06 -5.76
N ASN A 129 -1.06 -4.13 -6.42
CA ASN A 129 -0.51 -2.82 -6.73
C ASN A 129 -1.08 -1.73 -5.80
N TRP A 130 -0.51 -1.61 -4.61
CA TRP A 130 -0.88 -0.56 -3.65
C TRP A 130 -0.55 0.87 -4.10
N GLU A 131 0.37 1.06 -5.05
CA GLU A 131 0.72 2.40 -5.55
C GLU A 131 -0.33 2.98 -6.52
N TRP A 132 -1.22 2.14 -7.07
CA TRP A 132 -2.31 2.58 -7.92
C TRP A 132 -3.65 2.78 -7.18
N ILE A 133 -3.75 2.32 -5.93
CA ILE A 133 -4.95 2.52 -5.08
C ILE A 133 -5.37 4.00 -4.97
N PRO A 134 -4.46 5.01 -4.89
CA PRO A 134 -4.85 6.41 -4.89
C PRO A 134 -5.73 6.85 -6.06
N SER A 135 -5.74 6.12 -7.17
CA SER A 135 -6.60 6.41 -8.32
C SER A 135 -8.10 6.21 -8.07
N ILE A 136 -8.50 5.71 -6.89
CA ILE A 136 -9.91 5.63 -6.47
C ILE A 136 -10.65 6.98 -6.64
N ALA A 137 -9.96 8.09 -6.46
CA ALA A 137 -10.50 9.43 -6.68
C ALA A 137 -11.08 9.65 -8.09
N LEU A 138 -10.65 8.86 -9.08
CA LEU A 138 -11.21 8.90 -10.44
C LEU A 138 -12.59 8.25 -10.55
N TRP A 139 -12.97 7.39 -9.59
CA TRP A 139 -14.16 6.56 -9.63
C TRP A 139 -15.32 7.13 -8.81
N CYS A 140 -15.05 7.85 -7.74
CA CYS A 140 -16.05 8.39 -6.85
C CYS A 140 -16.69 9.66 -7.43
N ARG A 141 -17.96 9.92 -7.08
CA ARG A 141 -18.74 11.11 -7.49
C ARG A 141 -18.31 12.38 -6.72
N HIS A 142 -18.03 12.26 -5.43
CA HIS A 142 -17.71 13.36 -4.51
C HIS A 142 -16.31 13.93 -4.76
N LYS A 143 -16.19 14.82 -5.76
CA LYS A 143 -14.92 15.45 -6.12
C LYS A 143 -14.47 16.55 -5.15
N GLU A 144 -15.40 17.06 -4.34
CA GLU A 144 -15.17 18.02 -3.27
C GLU A 144 -14.55 17.39 -2.02
N ALA A 145 -14.71 16.08 -1.82
CA ALA A 145 -14.09 15.35 -0.71
C ALA A 145 -12.58 15.24 -0.88
N VAL A 146 -11.87 15.18 0.23
CA VAL A 146 -10.40 15.00 0.22
C VAL A 146 -10.06 13.52 0.16
N TYR A 147 -9.37 13.15 -0.90
CA TYR A 147 -8.76 11.83 -1.06
C TYR A 147 -7.31 11.89 -0.61
N ALA A 148 -6.93 11.12 0.40
CA ALA A 148 -5.61 11.19 1.00
C ALA A 148 -5.04 9.82 1.34
N HIS A 149 -3.72 9.76 1.50
CA HIS A 149 -3.05 8.58 2.05
C HIS A 149 -1.95 9.00 3.04
N VAL A 150 -1.72 8.15 4.01
CA VAL A 150 -0.67 8.36 5.01
C VAL A 150 0.64 7.79 4.50
N TYR A 151 1.70 8.56 4.58
CA TYR A 151 3.02 8.12 4.17
C TYR A 151 4.08 8.42 5.25
N LYS A 152 5.15 7.63 5.21
CA LYS A 152 6.35 7.87 6.01
C LYS A 152 7.36 8.64 5.16
N PRO A 153 7.77 9.87 5.54
CA PRO A 153 8.80 10.61 4.83
C PRO A 153 10.09 9.80 4.69
N LEU A 154 10.66 9.83 3.49
CA LEU A 154 11.92 9.14 3.21
C LEU A 154 13.13 9.97 3.68
N SER A 155 14.20 9.31 4.07
CA SER A 155 15.46 9.96 4.47
C SER A 155 16.13 10.70 3.29
N ASN A 156 16.05 10.13 2.09
CA ASN A 156 16.54 10.78 0.88
C ASN A 156 15.46 11.73 0.37
N LYS A 157 15.71 13.04 0.48
CA LYS A 157 14.77 14.12 0.12
C LYS A 157 14.38 14.15 -1.35
N TRP A 158 15.26 13.70 -2.26
CA TRP A 158 14.93 13.69 -3.69
C TRP A 158 13.93 12.58 -4.00
N PHE A 159 14.17 11.37 -3.51
CA PHE A 159 13.19 10.27 -3.65
C PHE A 159 11.88 10.58 -2.93
N ASP A 160 11.94 11.21 -1.76
CA ASP A 160 10.73 11.65 -1.04
C ASP A 160 9.86 12.54 -1.94
N ARG A 161 10.45 13.58 -2.54
CA ARG A 161 9.74 14.46 -3.47
C ARG A 161 9.25 13.77 -4.73
N TYR A 162 10.08 12.86 -5.28
CA TYR A 162 9.71 12.11 -6.46
C TYR A 162 8.46 11.25 -6.22
N PHE A 163 8.44 10.50 -5.12
CA PHE A 163 7.27 9.69 -4.75
C PHE A 163 6.05 10.54 -4.37
N LEU A 164 6.25 11.66 -3.68
CA LEU A 164 5.15 12.59 -3.40
C LEU A 164 4.53 13.15 -4.68
N LYS A 165 5.35 13.45 -5.69
CA LYS A 165 4.85 13.90 -7.00
C LYS A 165 4.05 12.80 -7.71
N ILE A 166 4.51 11.56 -7.70
CA ILE A 166 3.81 10.42 -8.30
C ILE A 166 2.46 10.19 -7.60
N ARG A 167 2.48 10.07 -6.29
CA ARG A 167 1.28 9.81 -5.48
C ARG A 167 0.32 10.99 -5.48
N GLY A 168 0.84 12.21 -5.61
CA GLY A 168 0.05 13.45 -5.67
C GLY A 168 -0.74 13.64 -6.97
N VAL A 169 -0.61 12.75 -7.97
CA VAL A 169 -1.39 12.83 -9.21
C VAL A 169 -2.89 12.66 -8.95
N TYR A 170 -3.26 11.82 -7.98
CA TYR A 170 -4.66 11.50 -7.70
C TYR A 170 -5.10 11.82 -6.27
N ASN A 171 -4.17 12.15 -5.37
CA ASN A 171 -4.44 12.03 -3.95
C ASN A 171 -3.50 12.91 -3.12
N PHE A 172 -3.93 13.35 -1.94
CA PHE A 172 -3.14 14.15 -1.02
C PHE A 172 -2.30 13.25 -0.10
N SER A 173 -1.00 13.58 0.06
CA SER A 173 -0.09 12.78 0.90
C SER A 173 0.07 13.40 2.29
N ILE A 174 -0.31 12.68 3.34
CA ILE A 174 -0.21 13.13 4.72
C ILE A 174 1.00 12.47 5.41
N PRO A 175 1.96 13.24 5.94
CA PRO A 175 3.01 12.67 6.78
C PRO A 175 2.42 11.99 8.02
N MET A 176 2.88 10.78 8.35
CA MET A 176 2.32 9.95 9.42
C MET A 176 2.24 10.64 10.81
N ASN A 177 3.12 11.61 11.08
CA ASN A 177 3.14 12.38 12.32
C ASN A 177 2.17 13.56 12.33
N ARG A 178 1.45 13.83 11.24
CA ARG A 178 0.48 14.92 11.10
C ARG A 178 -0.94 14.44 10.85
N VAL A 179 -1.16 13.15 10.67
CA VAL A 179 -2.44 12.60 10.22
C VAL A 179 -3.60 12.97 11.16
N LEU A 180 -3.44 12.78 12.47
CA LEU A 180 -4.49 13.11 13.44
C LEU A 180 -4.84 14.61 13.41
N ARG A 181 -3.83 15.48 13.40
CA ARG A 181 -4.03 16.92 13.31
C ARG A 181 -4.76 17.32 12.04
N GLN A 182 -4.35 16.78 10.89
CA GLN A 182 -4.97 17.08 9.60
C GLN A 182 -6.44 16.65 9.56
N MET A 183 -6.76 15.46 10.09
CA MET A 183 -8.14 14.98 10.15
C MET A 183 -9.01 15.80 11.11
N VAL A 184 -8.44 16.32 12.20
CA VAL A 184 -9.13 17.25 13.10
C VAL A 184 -9.44 18.58 12.38
N GLU A 185 -8.48 19.11 11.63
CA GLU A 185 -8.66 20.34 10.85
C GLU A 185 -9.79 20.15 9.82
N TRP A 186 -9.76 19.10 8.99
CA TRP A 186 -10.81 18.81 8.02
C TRP A 186 -12.20 18.66 8.67
N ARG A 187 -12.27 17.96 9.81
CA ARG A 187 -13.55 17.81 10.52
C ARG A 187 -14.11 19.16 11.01
N LYS A 188 -13.25 20.07 11.53
CA LYS A 188 -13.66 21.41 11.96
C LYS A 188 -14.18 22.25 10.79
N ASP A 189 -13.56 22.08 9.63
CA ASP A 189 -13.91 22.82 8.42
C ASP A 189 -15.10 22.18 7.67
N GLY A 190 -15.70 21.10 8.21
CA GLY A 190 -16.80 20.39 7.58
C GLY A 190 -16.41 19.61 6.31
N VAL A 191 -15.12 19.37 6.11
CA VAL A 191 -14.59 18.68 4.92
C VAL A 191 -14.64 17.17 5.12
N GLN A 192 -15.38 16.48 4.25
CA GLN A 192 -15.36 15.01 4.20
C GLN A 192 -14.05 14.51 3.60
N SER A 193 -13.57 13.40 4.11
CA SER A 193 -12.31 12.83 3.66
C SER A 193 -12.31 11.32 3.63
N ILE A 194 -11.51 10.77 2.72
CA ILE A 194 -11.16 9.35 2.67
C ILE A 194 -9.65 9.22 2.79
N VAL A 195 -9.17 8.53 3.84
CA VAL A 195 -7.75 8.46 4.18
C VAL A 195 -7.27 7.02 4.19
N GLY A 196 -6.32 6.70 3.31
CA GLY A 196 -5.73 5.38 3.16
C GLY A 196 -4.54 5.15 4.10
N PHE A 197 -4.54 3.98 4.75
CA PHE A 197 -3.47 3.51 5.63
C PHE A 197 -2.97 2.14 5.17
N LEU A 198 -1.67 2.03 4.92
CA LEU A 198 -0.98 0.76 4.76
C LEU A 198 -0.68 0.18 6.15
N SER A 199 -1.50 -0.79 6.61
CA SER A 199 -1.54 -1.23 8.01
C SER A 199 -0.94 -2.62 8.26
N ASP A 200 -0.34 -3.24 7.26
CA ASP A 200 0.20 -4.60 7.30
C ASP A 200 1.66 -4.71 7.77
N GLN A 201 2.35 -3.59 7.98
CA GLN A 201 3.75 -3.61 8.40
C GLN A 201 3.89 -3.69 9.92
N ARG A 202 5.08 -4.14 10.34
CA ARG A 202 5.43 -4.28 11.75
C ARG A 202 5.41 -2.94 12.48
N PRO A 203 4.70 -2.83 13.63
CA PRO A 203 4.71 -1.65 14.48
C PRO A 203 6.12 -1.36 15.04
N ARG A 204 6.40 -0.09 15.34
CA ARG A 204 7.57 0.27 16.14
C ARG A 204 7.31 -0.05 17.62
N ARG A 205 8.38 -0.22 18.41
CA ARG A 205 8.28 -0.57 19.85
C ARG A 205 7.42 0.38 20.68
N SER A 206 7.38 1.66 20.30
CA SER A 206 6.62 2.72 21.01
C SER A 206 5.20 2.92 20.48
N THR A 207 4.73 2.09 19.55
CA THR A 207 3.41 2.23 18.94
C THR A 207 2.39 1.37 19.68
N SER A 208 1.20 1.92 19.95
CA SER A 208 0.05 1.17 20.44
C SER A 208 -0.32 0.06 19.45
N THR A 209 -0.59 -1.15 19.97
CA THR A 209 -0.79 -2.34 19.12
C THR A 209 -1.94 -3.19 19.62
N VAL A 210 -2.55 -3.91 18.68
CA VAL A 210 -3.50 -4.99 18.92
C VAL A 210 -2.84 -6.30 18.52
N ASP A 211 -2.95 -7.32 19.36
CA ASP A 211 -2.52 -8.68 19.04
C ASP A 211 -3.63 -9.38 18.24
N VAL A 212 -3.29 -9.94 17.10
CA VAL A 212 -4.19 -10.62 16.16
C VAL A 212 -3.50 -11.87 15.64
N ASP A 213 -4.23 -12.98 15.55
CA ASP A 213 -3.74 -14.14 14.81
C ASP A 213 -3.78 -13.84 13.32
N PHE A 214 -2.61 -13.89 12.68
CA PHE A 214 -2.45 -13.58 11.26
C PHE A 214 -1.45 -14.53 10.60
N MET A 215 -1.86 -15.20 9.56
CA MET A 215 -1.07 -16.24 8.88
C MET A 215 -0.58 -17.35 9.85
N GLY A 216 -1.46 -17.78 10.76
CA GLY A 216 -1.18 -18.82 11.76
C GLY A 216 -0.23 -18.40 12.87
N ARG A 217 -0.02 -17.09 13.10
CA ARG A 217 0.93 -16.57 14.10
C ARG A 217 0.40 -15.38 14.87
N PRO A 218 0.63 -15.30 16.21
CA PRO A 218 0.35 -14.09 16.97
C PRO A 218 1.12 -12.89 16.36
N THR A 219 0.41 -11.87 15.94
CA THR A 219 0.96 -10.76 15.17
C THR A 219 0.44 -9.43 15.68
N LYS A 220 1.36 -8.49 15.94
CA LYS A 220 0.99 -7.14 16.34
C LYS A 220 0.59 -6.26 15.16
N PHE A 221 -0.60 -5.66 15.24
CA PHE A 221 -1.07 -4.64 14.31
C PHE A 221 -1.08 -3.26 14.98
N ILE A 222 -0.91 -2.20 14.19
CA ILE A 222 -0.93 -0.81 14.68
C ILE A 222 -2.36 -0.47 15.09
N ALA A 223 -2.54 -0.04 16.36
CA ALA A 223 -3.84 0.36 16.87
C ALA A 223 -4.23 1.80 16.47
N GLY A 224 -3.27 2.68 16.22
CA GLY A 224 -3.50 4.11 16.04
C GLY A 224 -4.49 4.46 14.91
N THR A 225 -4.58 3.63 13.86
CA THR A 225 -5.57 3.81 12.79
C THR A 225 -6.99 3.57 13.30
N GLU A 226 -7.19 2.51 14.10
CA GLU A 226 -8.47 2.22 14.74
C GLU A 226 -8.82 3.28 15.78
N GLU A 227 -7.85 3.72 16.60
CA GLU A 227 -8.04 4.78 17.60
C GLU A 227 -8.59 6.06 16.96
N ILE A 228 -8.05 6.44 15.80
CA ILE A 228 -8.55 7.58 15.01
C ILE A 228 -9.96 7.31 14.50
N ALA A 229 -10.20 6.14 13.91
CA ALA A 229 -11.51 5.77 13.36
C ALA A 229 -12.60 5.80 14.44
N ARG A 230 -12.34 5.20 15.59
CA ARG A 230 -13.26 5.16 16.73
C ARG A 230 -13.52 6.55 17.32
N LYS A 231 -12.46 7.34 17.50
CA LYS A 231 -12.56 8.70 18.08
C LYS A 231 -13.49 9.62 17.28
N PHE A 232 -13.57 9.42 15.96
CA PHE A 232 -14.35 10.28 15.08
C PHE A 232 -15.60 9.61 14.51
N GLY A 233 -15.91 8.37 14.89
CA GLY A 233 -17.06 7.62 14.35
C GLY A 233 -16.96 7.42 12.84
N LEU A 234 -15.76 7.09 12.34
CA LEU A 234 -15.52 6.97 10.90
C LEU A 234 -15.95 5.61 10.38
N ALA A 235 -16.40 5.59 9.14
CA ALA A 235 -16.52 4.34 8.39
C ALA A 235 -15.14 3.78 8.06
N VAL A 236 -15.02 2.45 8.05
CA VAL A 236 -13.77 1.75 7.75
C VAL A 236 -14.01 0.78 6.61
N LEU A 237 -13.20 0.90 5.58
CA LEU A 237 -13.22 0.05 4.39
C LEU A 237 -11.88 -0.72 4.27
N PHE A 238 -11.94 -1.90 3.68
CA PHE A 238 -10.77 -2.64 3.21
C PHE A 238 -10.78 -2.69 1.68
N PHE A 239 -9.66 -2.35 1.07
CA PHE A 239 -9.47 -2.45 -0.36
C PHE A 239 -8.78 -3.78 -0.70
N ASP A 240 -9.59 -4.77 -1.06
CA ASP A 240 -9.16 -6.11 -1.45
C ASP A 240 -8.74 -6.12 -2.92
N THR A 241 -7.47 -5.89 -3.16
CA THR A 241 -6.93 -5.73 -4.52
C THR A 241 -6.37 -7.05 -5.03
N ARG A 242 -6.77 -7.47 -6.23
CA ARG A 242 -6.22 -8.64 -6.92
C ARG A 242 -5.61 -8.26 -8.26
N CYS A 243 -4.64 -9.03 -8.70
CA CYS A 243 -4.10 -8.93 -10.05
C CYS A 243 -4.95 -9.83 -10.97
N ASP A 244 -5.67 -9.21 -11.90
CA ASP A 244 -6.47 -9.91 -12.92
C ASP A 244 -5.58 -10.50 -14.02
N LYS A 245 -4.71 -9.65 -14.54
CA LYS A 245 -3.59 -10.00 -15.41
C LYS A 245 -2.47 -8.99 -15.23
N ARG A 246 -1.27 -9.29 -15.70
CA ARG A 246 -0.10 -8.39 -15.58
C ARG A 246 -0.46 -6.96 -15.99
N GLY A 247 -0.30 -6.01 -15.05
CA GLY A 247 -0.64 -4.59 -15.24
C GLY A 247 -2.14 -4.28 -15.28
N HIS A 248 -2.97 -5.18 -14.80
CA HIS A 248 -4.39 -4.96 -14.59
C HIS A 248 -4.81 -5.47 -13.23
N TYR A 249 -5.42 -4.58 -12.47
CA TYR A 249 -5.82 -4.84 -11.09
C TYR A 249 -7.29 -4.52 -10.89
N VAL A 250 -7.89 -5.25 -9.98
CA VAL A 250 -9.26 -5.01 -9.52
C VAL A 250 -9.22 -4.93 -8.00
N SER A 251 -9.77 -3.87 -7.45
CA SER A 251 -9.91 -3.69 -6.00
C SER A 251 -11.40 -3.73 -5.65
N THR A 252 -11.82 -4.76 -4.95
CA THR A 252 -13.17 -4.86 -4.40
C THR A 252 -13.20 -4.11 -3.07
N ILE A 253 -14.12 -3.18 -2.91
CA ILE A 253 -14.24 -2.36 -1.71
C ILE A 253 -15.13 -3.09 -0.71
N ARG A 254 -14.56 -3.49 0.43
CA ARG A 254 -15.27 -4.23 1.46
C ARG A 254 -15.49 -3.39 2.72
N LEU A 255 -16.69 -3.43 3.26
CA LEU A 255 -17.02 -2.78 4.52
C LEU A 255 -16.44 -3.55 5.70
N VAL A 256 -15.63 -2.87 6.53
CA VAL A 256 -15.12 -3.38 7.81
C VAL A 256 -16.02 -2.91 8.95
N ALA A 257 -16.40 -1.62 8.94
CA ALA A 257 -17.31 -1.00 9.90
C ALA A 257 -17.98 0.23 9.27
N GLU A 258 -19.29 0.39 9.46
CA GLU A 258 -19.98 1.64 9.11
C GLU A 258 -19.70 2.77 10.10
N ASP A 259 -19.47 2.42 11.36
CA ASP A 259 -19.03 3.30 12.44
C ASP A 259 -18.06 2.52 13.35
N ALA A 260 -16.80 2.89 13.31
CA ALA A 260 -15.79 2.22 14.12
C ALA A 260 -16.00 2.41 15.62
N SER A 261 -16.70 3.46 16.04
CA SER A 261 -16.96 3.70 17.47
C SER A 261 -17.91 2.68 18.09
N ALA A 262 -18.75 2.04 17.27
CA ALA A 262 -19.69 1.00 17.71
C ALA A 262 -19.02 -0.38 17.92
N LEU A 263 -17.79 -0.57 17.46
CA LEU A 263 -17.05 -1.82 17.62
C LEU A 263 -16.19 -1.81 18.90
N GLU A 264 -15.91 -2.99 19.44
CA GLU A 264 -14.91 -3.14 20.49
C GLU A 264 -13.51 -2.80 20.00
N PHE A 265 -12.66 -2.30 20.89
CA PHE A 265 -11.27 -2.01 20.54
C PHE A 265 -10.52 -3.28 20.12
N GLY A 266 -9.82 -3.19 19.01
CA GLY A 266 -9.10 -4.31 18.40
C GLY A 266 -9.91 -5.07 17.33
N GLU A 267 -11.20 -4.81 17.20
CA GLU A 267 -12.06 -5.54 16.25
C GLU A 267 -11.78 -5.13 14.80
N VAL A 268 -11.52 -3.86 14.55
CA VAL A 268 -11.17 -3.38 13.20
C VAL A 268 -9.90 -4.06 12.66
N PRO A 269 -8.77 -4.09 13.39
CA PRO A 269 -7.58 -4.82 12.96
C PRO A 269 -7.81 -6.33 12.81
N ARG A 270 -8.65 -6.97 13.62
CA ARG A 270 -8.98 -8.41 13.49
C ARG A 270 -9.72 -8.69 12.18
N ARG A 271 -10.77 -7.92 11.87
CA ARG A 271 -11.51 -8.05 10.61
C ARG A 271 -10.63 -7.80 9.39
N TYR A 272 -9.84 -6.72 9.46
CA TYR A 272 -8.88 -6.41 8.41
C TYR A 272 -7.86 -7.54 8.19
N ALA A 273 -7.27 -8.07 9.25
CA ALA A 273 -6.29 -9.14 9.17
C ALA A 273 -6.88 -10.40 8.54
N ALA A 274 -8.11 -10.78 8.93
CA ALA A 274 -8.80 -11.95 8.37
C ALA A 274 -9.08 -11.77 6.86
N MET A 275 -9.53 -10.59 6.43
CA MET A 275 -9.75 -10.28 5.01
C MET A 275 -8.43 -10.30 4.22
N LEU A 276 -7.36 -9.69 4.76
CA LEU A 276 -6.04 -9.69 4.12
C LEU A 276 -5.46 -11.10 4.03
N GLU A 277 -5.63 -11.93 5.04
CA GLU A 277 -5.19 -13.32 5.03
C GLU A 277 -5.85 -14.11 3.90
N GLN A 278 -7.17 -13.94 3.69
CA GLN A 278 -7.89 -14.55 2.56
C GLN A 278 -7.28 -14.12 1.22
N SER A 279 -6.98 -12.84 1.04
CA SER A 279 -6.36 -12.32 -0.19
C SER A 279 -4.97 -12.92 -0.41
N ILE A 280 -4.15 -13.03 0.65
CA ILE A 280 -2.80 -13.61 0.60
C ILE A 280 -2.88 -15.12 0.29
N GLN A 281 -3.84 -15.84 0.87
CA GLN A 281 -4.03 -17.27 0.58
C GLN A 281 -4.44 -17.51 -0.87
N ALA A 282 -5.29 -16.64 -1.42
CA ALA A 282 -5.72 -16.72 -2.82
C ALA A 282 -4.59 -16.42 -3.82
N THR A 283 -3.73 -15.44 -3.52
CA THR A 283 -2.63 -15.04 -4.42
C THR A 283 -1.34 -14.75 -3.64
N PRO A 284 -0.66 -15.81 -3.13
CA PRO A 284 0.47 -15.65 -2.21
C PRO A 284 1.64 -14.82 -2.77
N GLY A 285 1.91 -14.92 -4.08
CA GLY A 285 3.00 -14.20 -4.73
C GLY A 285 2.84 -12.68 -4.78
N ALA A 286 1.64 -12.15 -4.50
CA ALA A 286 1.35 -10.73 -4.57
C ALA A 286 1.59 -9.95 -3.27
N TYR A 287 1.95 -10.61 -2.16
CA TYR A 287 2.21 -9.96 -0.88
C TYR A 287 3.68 -9.57 -0.70
N LEU A 288 3.95 -8.49 0.05
CA LEU A 288 5.31 -7.97 0.27
C LEU A 288 6.11 -8.82 1.27
N TRP A 289 6.49 -10.03 0.88
CA TRP A 289 7.24 -10.97 1.72
C TRP A 289 8.62 -10.49 2.15
N SER A 290 9.19 -9.49 1.48
CA SER A 290 10.48 -8.93 1.87
C SER A 290 10.44 -8.07 3.13
N HIS A 291 9.26 -7.69 3.63
CA HIS A 291 9.14 -7.01 4.91
C HIS A 291 9.41 -7.97 6.08
N ASN A 292 10.29 -7.60 7.03
CA ASN A 292 10.59 -8.41 8.22
C ASN A 292 9.45 -8.30 9.25
N ARG A 293 8.28 -8.84 8.90
CA ARG A 293 7.04 -8.71 9.67
C ARG A 293 7.14 -9.38 11.04
N TRP A 294 7.72 -10.58 11.09
CA TRP A 294 7.78 -11.45 12.28
C TRP A 294 9.18 -11.56 12.90
N SER A 295 10.09 -10.65 12.55
CA SER A 295 11.43 -10.53 13.15
C SER A 295 12.27 -11.81 13.19
N LEU A 296 12.96 -12.09 12.13
CA LEU A 296 14.13 -12.96 12.21
C LEU A 296 15.09 -12.44 13.30
N LYS A 297 15.55 -13.31 14.17
CA LYS A 297 16.59 -12.98 15.15
C LYS A 297 17.89 -12.65 14.40
N LYS A 298 18.75 -11.80 15.01
CA LYS A 298 20.00 -11.34 14.36
C LYS A 298 20.92 -12.48 13.91
N ASN A 299 20.92 -13.61 14.61
CA ASN A 299 21.66 -14.83 14.26
C ASN A 299 21.06 -15.59 13.05
N GLU A 300 19.80 -15.38 12.70
CA GLU A 300 19.11 -15.99 11.57
C GLU A 300 19.20 -15.12 10.29
N LEU A 301 19.72 -13.89 10.43
CA LEU A 301 19.94 -12.94 9.33
C LEU A 301 21.33 -13.04 8.69
N LYS A 302 22.28 -13.81 9.33
CA LYS A 302 23.67 -14.01 8.84
C LYS A 302 23.79 -15.13 7.81
#